data_667a3a16dc5914f93e2820132663ff2d
#
_entry.id   667a3a16dc5914f93e2820132663ff2d
#
_cell.length_a   1.000
_cell.length_b   1.000
_cell.length_c   1.000
_cell.angle_alpha   90.00
_cell.angle_beta   90.00
_cell.angle_gamma   90.00
#
_symmetry.space_group_name_H-M   'P 1'
#
loop_
_entity.id
_entity.type
_entity.pdbx_description
1 polymer ?
#
loop_
_entity_poly.entity_id
_entity_poly.type
_entity_poly.pdbx_seq_one_letter_code
_entity_poly.pdbx_strand_id
1 'polypeptide(L)'
;FITYKGNPKHIIGRISFFHFAFGGMRNCIIGYSLDKEEEGKGIMTKAVPYAMNFLSQFYSIHRVDAYILPKNERSLKLIKRVGFIEEGIKHEFMHINGKWEDHIDFYYLFEKNN
;
A
#
# COMPACT_ATOMS: atom_id res chain seq x y z
N PHE A 1 -3.08 -9.47 8.24
CA PHE A 1 -3.66 -8.62 9.29
C PHE A 1 -2.57 -8.14 10.26
N ILE A 2 -2.77 -6.98 10.83
CA ILE A 2 -1.88 -6.41 11.82
C ILE A 2 -2.52 -6.56 13.19
N THR A 3 -1.78 -7.13 14.14
CA THR A 3 -2.25 -7.33 15.51
C THR A 3 -1.15 -6.93 16.48
N TYR A 4 -1.51 -6.66 17.74
CA TYR A 4 -0.52 -6.54 18.79
C TYR A 4 0.04 -7.91 19.15
N LYS A 5 1.32 -7.96 19.42
CA LYS A 5 2.03 -9.20 19.73
C LYS A 5 1.42 -9.95 20.91
N GLY A 6 0.94 -9.25 21.92
CA GLY A 6 0.32 -9.87 23.07
C GLY A 6 -1.17 -10.17 22.93
N ASN A 7 -1.78 -9.81 21.80
CA ASN A 7 -3.21 -10.02 21.58
C ASN A 7 -3.48 -10.30 20.09
N PRO A 8 -3.12 -11.51 19.61
CA PRO A 8 -3.24 -11.85 18.18
C PRO A 8 -4.67 -11.92 17.67
N LYS A 9 -5.66 -11.93 18.53
CA LYS A 9 -7.07 -11.94 18.11
C LYS A 9 -7.64 -10.55 17.86
N HIS A 10 -6.95 -9.52 18.32
CA HIS A 10 -7.39 -8.13 18.11
C HIS A 10 -6.72 -7.56 16.86
N ILE A 11 -7.44 -7.56 15.76
CA ILE A 11 -6.94 -7.02 14.50
C ILE A 11 -7.05 -5.50 14.54
N ILE A 12 -5.93 -4.82 14.40
CA ILE A 12 -5.86 -3.35 14.41
C ILE A 12 -5.66 -2.75 13.01
N GLY A 13 -5.38 -3.58 12.02
CA GLY A 13 -5.20 -3.12 10.66
C GLY A 13 -4.99 -4.26 9.70
N ARG A 14 -4.85 -3.91 8.43
CA ARG A 14 -4.60 -4.88 7.38
C ARG A 14 -3.79 -4.27 6.25
N ILE A 15 -3.05 -5.12 5.56
CA ILE A 15 -2.38 -4.79 4.32
C ILE A 15 -2.77 -5.85 3.32
N SER A 16 -3.18 -5.44 2.12
CA SER A 16 -3.62 -6.36 1.07
C SER A 16 -2.87 -6.05 -0.21
N PHE A 17 -2.51 -7.11 -0.94
CA PHE A 17 -2.01 -6.99 -2.30
C PHE A 17 -3.04 -7.62 -3.23
N PHE A 18 -3.37 -6.94 -4.30
CA PHE A 18 -4.44 -7.39 -5.19
C PHE A 18 -4.17 -6.95 -6.63
N HIS A 19 -5.02 -7.42 -7.55
CA HIS A 19 -4.89 -7.16 -8.99
C HIS A 19 -3.51 -7.56 -9.51
N PHE A 20 -3.12 -8.80 -9.23
CA PHE A 20 -1.85 -9.32 -9.69
C PHE A 20 -1.86 -9.52 -11.19
N ALA A 21 -0.81 -9.06 -11.86
CA ALA A 21 -0.54 -9.36 -13.25
C ALA A 21 0.83 -10.02 -13.32
N PHE A 22 0.91 -11.13 -14.04
CA PHE A 22 2.14 -11.89 -14.21
C PHE A 22 2.52 -11.93 -15.70
N GLY A 23 3.71 -12.42 -15.98
CA GLY A 23 4.25 -12.41 -17.32
C GLY A 23 5.04 -11.13 -17.58
N GLY A 24 4.66 -10.35 -18.60
CA GLY A 24 5.41 -9.15 -18.97
C GLY A 24 5.35 -8.02 -17.95
N MET A 25 4.27 -7.92 -17.21
CA MET A 25 4.09 -6.79 -16.27
C MET A 25 4.57 -7.08 -14.86
N ARG A 26 4.21 -8.20 -14.31
CA ARG A 26 4.58 -8.64 -12.95
C ARG A 26 4.37 -7.56 -11.91
N ASN A 27 3.13 -7.09 -11.78
CA ASN A 27 2.78 -6.02 -10.86
C ASN A 27 1.54 -6.35 -10.02
N CYS A 28 1.32 -5.56 -8.99
CA CYS A 28 0.12 -5.61 -8.17
C CYS A 28 -0.12 -4.25 -7.53
N ILE A 29 -1.23 -4.17 -6.80
CA ILE A 29 -1.62 -2.95 -6.09
C ILE A 29 -1.63 -3.25 -4.60
N ILE A 30 -1.12 -2.32 -3.78
CA ILE A 30 -1.20 -2.42 -2.33
C ILE A 30 -2.35 -1.56 -1.82
N GLY A 31 -3.10 -2.12 -0.87
CA GLY A 31 -4.08 -1.38 -0.09
C GLY A 31 -3.84 -1.65 1.38
N TYR A 32 -4.16 -0.67 2.23
CA TYR A 32 -3.96 -0.84 3.67
C TYR A 32 -4.95 -0.01 4.45
N SER A 33 -5.24 -0.45 5.67
CA SER A 33 -6.09 0.27 6.60
C SER A 33 -5.61 0.01 8.02
N LEU A 34 -5.87 0.96 8.90
CA LEU A 34 -5.48 0.90 10.29
C LEU A 34 -6.59 1.49 11.13
N ASP A 35 -6.87 0.89 12.29
CA ASP A 35 -7.84 1.44 13.21
C ASP A 35 -7.46 2.87 13.58
N LYS A 36 -8.44 3.74 13.67
CA LYS A 36 -8.22 5.16 13.88
C LYS A 36 -7.42 5.46 15.14
N GLU A 37 -7.70 4.74 16.23
CA GLU A 37 -6.98 4.92 17.49
C GLU A 37 -5.52 4.46 17.42
N GLU A 38 -5.16 3.72 16.40
CA GLU A 38 -3.80 3.24 16.21
C GLU A 38 -2.98 4.13 15.27
N GLU A 39 -3.62 5.11 14.66
CA GLU A 39 -2.92 6.03 13.76
C GLU A 39 -1.94 6.91 14.54
N GLY A 40 -0.86 7.31 13.87
CA GLY A 40 0.14 8.18 14.48
C GLY A 40 1.16 7.49 15.34
N LYS A 41 1.10 6.16 15.46
CA LYS A 41 2.06 5.39 16.28
C LYS A 41 3.20 4.78 15.46
N GLY A 42 3.27 5.06 14.17
CA GLY A 42 4.31 4.51 13.30
C GLY A 42 4.13 3.05 12.92
N ILE A 43 2.95 2.48 13.17
CA ILE A 43 2.69 1.06 12.90
C ILE A 43 2.83 0.74 11.42
N MET A 44 2.18 1.52 10.55
CA MET A 44 2.25 1.27 9.10
C MET A 44 3.62 1.54 8.51
N THR A 45 4.37 2.45 9.09
CA THR A 45 5.74 2.74 8.64
C THR A 45 6.63 1.50 8.78
N LYS A 46 6.33 0.63 9.74
CA LYS A 46 7.04 -0.64 9.92
C LYS A 46 6.36 -1.79 9.18
N ALA A 47 5.04 -1.82 9.19
CA ALA A 47 4.28 -2.93 8.63
C ALA A 47 4.36 -2.99 7.11
N VAL A 48 4.30 -1.85 6.42
CA VAL A 48 4.34 -1.84 4.95
C VAL A 48 5.66 -2.37 4.41
N PRO A 49 6.84 -1.91 4.88
CA PRO A 49 8.10 -2.51 4.41
C PRO A 49 8.20 -4.00 4.71
N TYR A 50 7.70 -4.43 5.86
CA TYR A 50 7.70 -5.86 6.21
C TYR A 50 6.85 -6.66 5.22
N ALA A 51 5.65 -6.18 4.91
CA ALA A 51 4.76 -6.83 3.96
C ALA A 51 5.35 -6.83 2.55
N MET A 52 5.99 -5.73 2.14
CA MET A 52 6.65 -5.63 0.84
C MET A 52 7.78 -6.65 0.72
N ASN A 53 8.58 -6.78 1.78
CA ASN A 53 9.66 -7.76 1.80
C ASN A 53 9.12 -9.19 1.70
N PHE A 54 8.04 -9.48 2.43
CA PHE A 54 7.37 -10.78 2.36
C PHE A 54 6.90 -11.07 0.93
N LEU A 55 6.25 -10.08 0.31
CA LEU A 55 5.77 -10.21 -1.06
C LEU A 55 6.91 -10.57 -2.02
N SER A 56 8.05 -9.89 -1.90
CA SER A 56 9.19 -10.10 -2.80
C SER A 56 9.81 -11.48 -2.66
N GLN A 57 9.67 -12.11 -1.50
CA GLN A 57 10.23 -13.45 -1.26
C GLN A 57 9.40 -14.57 -1.88
N PHE A 58 8.09 -14.36 -2.00
CA PHE A 58 7.19 -15.43 -2.42
C PHE A 58 6.59 -15.24 -3.81
N TYR A 59 6.75 -14.06 -4.39
CA TYR A 59 6.19 -13.74 -5.69
C TYR A 59 7.19 -12.96 -6.54
N SER A 60 7.18 -13.25 -7.83
CA SER A 60 8.05 -12.55 -8.79
C SER A 60 7.41 -11.22 -9.20
N ILE A 61 7.18 -10.34 -8.24
CA ILE A 61 6.61 -9.03 -8.49
C ILE A 61 7.73 -8.03 -8.66
N HIS A 62 7.64 -7.21 -9.71
CA HIS A 62 8.61 -6.17 -9.99
C HIS A 62 8.13 -4.80 -9.56
N ARG A 63 6.82 -4.53 -9.69
CA ARG A 63 6.26 -3.22 -9.42
C ARG A 63 5.01 -3.33 -8.53
N VAL A 64 4.92 -2.44 -7.55
CA VAL A 64 3.73 -2.30 -6.71
C VAL A 64 3.23 -0.87 -6.82
N ASP A 65 1.95 -0.69 -7.11
CA ASP A 65 1.32 0.62 -7.17
C ASP A 65 0.46 0.85 -5.93
N ALA A 66 0.38 2.11 -5.50
CA ALA A 66 -0.53 2.55 -4.45
C ALA A 66 -1.31 3.75 -4.97
N TYR A 67 -2.62 3.73 -4.82
CA TYR A 67 -3.49 4.83 -5.25
C TYR A 67 -4.05 5.52 -4.02
N ILE A 68 -3.76 6.82 -3.87
CA ILE A 68 -4.08 7.54 -2.65
C ILE A 68 -4.88 8.80 -2.99
N LEU A 69 -5.96 9.04 -2.25
CA LEU A 69 -6.74 10.26 -2.40
C LEU A 69 -5.88 11.48 -2.08
N PRO A 70 -5.92 12.54 -2.91
CA PRO A 70 -5.11 13.74 -2.67
C PRO A 70 -5.33 14.38 -1.30
N LYS A 71 -6.53 14.24 -0.72
CA LYS A 71 -6.86 14.79 0.60
C LYS A 71 -6.38 13.94 1.76
N ASN A 72 -5.90 12.73 1.50
CA ASN A 72 -5.44 11.81 2.54
C ASN A 72 -3.98 12.08 2.88
N GLU A 73 -3.72 13.17 3.59
CA GLU A 73 -2.37 13.63 3.89
C GLU A 73 -1.55 12.61 4.67
N ARG A 74 -2.17 11.89 5.61
CA ARG A 74 -1.49 10.88 6.39
C ARG A 74 -0.94 9.76 5.51
N SER A 75 -1.77 9.28 4.60
CA SER A 75 -1.37 8.21 3.68
C SER A 75 -0.32 8.68 2.68
N LEU A 76 -0.43 9.93 2.20
CA LEU A 76 0.58 10.50 1.30
C LEU A 76 1.95 10.54 1.98
N LYS A 77 2.01 10.97 3.24
CA LYS A 77 3.26 11.01 4.00
C LYS A 77 3.82 9.61 4.23
N LEU A 78 2.94 8.68 4.59
CA LEU A 78 3.34 7.30 4.84
C LEU A 78 3.95 6.67 3.59
N ILE A 79 3.26 6.77 2.46
CA ILE A 79 3.70 6.09 1.23
C ILE A 79 5.04 6.62 0.74
N LYS A 80 5.28 7.91 0.89
CA LYS A 80 6.57 8.50 0.55
C LYS A 80 7.66 8.03 1.50
N ARG A 81 7.35 7.95 2.80
CA ARG A 81 8.31 7.53 3.83
C ARG A 81 8.78 6.10 3.62
N VAL A 82 7.90 5.23 3.17
CA VAL A 82 8.27 3.83 2.92
C VAL A 82 8.89 3.61 1.54
N GLY A 83 9.14 4.67 0.79
CA GLY A 83 9.95 4.61 -0.42
C GLY A 83 9.22 4.58 -1.74
N PHE A 84 7.91 4.75 -1.74
CA PHE A 84 7.16 4.85 -3.00
C PHE A 84 7.39 6.21 -3.63
N ILE A 85 7.33 6.25 -4.96
CA ILE A 85 7.59 7.44 -5.76
C ILE A 85 6.30 7.87 -6.45
N GLU A 86 6.01 9.16 -6.39
CA GLU A 86 4.84 9.71 -7.04
C GLU A 86 5.01 9.69 -8.56
N GLU A 87 3.99 9.19 -9.27
CA GLU A 87 4.04 9.09 -10.72
C GLU A 87 3.11 10.05 -11.42
N GLY A 88 1.91 10.26 -10.87
CA GLY A 88 0.96 11.15 -11.50
C GLY A 88 -0.42 11.03 -10.89
N ILE A 89 -1.40 11.63 -11.55
CA ILE A 89 -2.79 11.65 -11.10
C ILE A 89 -3.63 10.83 -12.05
N LYS A 90 -4.46 9.94 -11.47
CA LYS A 90 -5.48 9.22 -12.20
C LYS A 90 -6.80 9.91 -11.95
N HIS A 91 -7.32 10.57 -12.97
CA HIS A 91 -8.53 11.36 -12.85
C HIS A 91 -9.77 10.47 -12.82
N GLU A 92 -10.69 10.78 -11.90
CA GLU A 92 -11.96 10.07 -11.74
C GLU A 92 -11.76 8.54 -11.75
N PHE A 93 -10.84 8.10 -10.91
CA PHE A 93 -10.32 6.72 -10.96
C PHE A 93 -11.18 5.72 -10.22
N MET A 94 -11.70 6.11 -9.06
CA MET A 94 -12.54 5.24 -8.25
C MET A 94 -13.80 5.96 -7.80
N HIS A 95 -14.90 5.22 -7.75
CA HIS A 95 -16.18 5.71 -7.26
C HIS A 95 -16.25 5.48 -5.75
N ILE A 96 -16.25 6.57 -4.99
CA ILE A 96 -16.22 6.52 -3.53
C ILE A 96 -17.32 7.44 -2.99
N ASN A 97 -18.21 6.87 -2.18
CA ASN A 97 -19.28 7.64 -1.54
C ASN A 97 -20.07 8.50 -2.52
N GLY A 98 -20.44 7.93 -3.66
CA GLY A 98 -21.27 8.59 -4.65
C GLY A 98 -20.54 9.53 -5.58
N LYS A 99 -19.21 9.59 -5.51
CA LYS A 99 -18.41 10.48 -6.37
C LYS A 99 -17.28 9.73 -7.03
N TRP A 100 -16.94 10.13 -8.25
CA TRP A 100 -15.70 9.72 -8.90
C TRP A 100 -14.57 10.58 -8.36
N GLU A 101 -13.55 9.94 -7.79
CA GLU A 101 -12.45 10.63 -7.12
C GLU A 101 -11.13 10.43 -7.85
N ASP A 102 -10.36 11.51 -7.93
CA ASP A 102 -8.98 11.43 -8.42
C ASP A 102 -8.11 10.72 -7.40
N HIS A 103 -7.10 10.01 -7.88
CA HIS A 103 -6.12 9.35 -7.02
C HIS A 103 -4.71 9.67 -7.52
N ILE A 104 -3.80 9.86 -6.60
CA ILE A 104 -2.39 9.99 -6.93
C ILE A 104 -1.80 8.59 -6.99
N ASP A 105 -1.12 8.29 -8.09
CA ASP A 105 -0.47 7.00 -8.30
C ASP A 105 0.97 7.08 -7.79
N PHE A 106 1.29 6.19 -6.86
CA PHE A 106 2.65 5.99 -6.37
C PHE A 106 3.10 4.59 -6.77
N TYR A 107 4.39 4.42 -6.98
CA TYR A 107 4.92 3.11 -7.35
C TYR A 107 6.19 2.79 -6.57
N TYR A 108 6.45 1.49 -6.44
CA TYR A 108 7.67 0.95 -5.87
C TYR A 108 8.20 -0.12 -6.80
N LEU A 109 9.48 -0.05 -7.14
CA LEU A 109 10.13 -1.05 -7.98
C LEU A 109 11.08 -1.87 -7.12
N PHE A 110 10.89 -3.19 -7.13
CA PHE A 110 11.85 -4.07 -6.48
C PHE A 110 13.12 -4.16 -7.31
N GLU A 111 14.26 -4.19 -6.65
CA GLU A 111 15.54 -4.38 -7.33
C GLU A 111 15.57 -5.76 -7.96
N LYS A 112 16.17 -5.81 -9.11
CA LYS A 112 16.32 -7.07 -9.82
C LYS A 112 17.51 -7.83 -9.30
N ASN A 113 17.25 -9.01 -8.80
CA ASN A 113 18.29 -10.00 -8.51
C ASN A 113 18.21 -11.08 -9.59
N ASN A 114 18.48 -10.70 -10.78
CA ASN A 114 18.39 -11.60 -11.92
C ASN A 114 19.67 -12.41 -12.06
#